data_0d6ae45157af503bb3a5e3e88675aba0
#
_entry.id   0d6ae45157af503bb3a5e3e88675aba0
#
_cell.length_a   1.000
_cell.length_b   1.000
_cell.length_c   1.000
_cell.angle_alpha   90.00
_cell.angle_beta   90.00
_cell.angle_gamma   90.00
#
_symmetry.space_group_name_H-M   'P 1'
#
loop_
_entity.id
_entity.type
_entity.pdbx_description
1 polymer ?
#
loop_
_entity_poly.entity_id
_entity_poly.type
_entity_poly.pdbx_seq_one_letter_code
_entity_poly.pdbx_strand_id
1 'polypeptide(L)'
;MPLTKTQSGFTLLEIMVAIVVLSLGLLGLAGLQAASLRNNQTAYYRSIATQQAYDIADRLRANLAGVGAPNYSYNNLAVGLPVGNPDCFAAACTPANIAISDRRQWNTANAALLPNGNGTVVCADGPAAAGCTAATGNWVFVITVLWTEKVVGGVATRSFVTSITP
;
A
#
# COMPACT_ATOMS: atom_id res chain seq x y z
N MET A 1 -35.00 -58.26 -36.57
CA MET A 1 -33.94 -57.59 -37.32
C MET A 1 -33.03 -56.84 -36.34
N PRO A 2 -31.78 -57.21 -36.11
CA PRO A 2 -30.86 -56.44 -35.29
C PRO A 2 -30.36 -55.23 -36.08
N LEU A 3 -30.54 -54.03 -35.50
CA LEU A 3 -29.98 -52.81 -36.01
C LEU A 3 -28.47 -52.83 -35.72
N THR A 4 -27.64 -52.99 -36.76
CA THR A 4 -26.19 -52.84 -36.70
C THR A 4 -25.86 -51.38 -36.47
N LYS A 5 -25.43 -50.99 -35.24
CA LYS A 5 -24.85 -49.68 -34.98
C LYS A 5 -23.52 -49.58 -35.71
N THR A 6 -23.44 -48.72 -36.72
CA THR A 6 -22.15 -48.33 -37.33
C THR A 6 -21.33 -47.53 -36.30
N GLN A 7 -20.20 -48.08 -35.87
CA GLN A 7 -19.21 -47.37 -35.08
C GLN A 7 -18.35 -46.50 -36.02
N SER A 8 -18.48 -45.18 -35.93
CA SER A 8 -17.55 -44.24 -36.58
C SER A 8 -16.36 -43.98 -35.65
N GLY A 9 -15.16 -44.28 -36.15
CA GLY A 9 -13.91 -43.95 -35.43
C GLY A 9 -13.47 -42.52 -35.76
N PHE A 10 -12.80 -41.86 -34.81
CA PHE A 10 -12.17 -40.56 -35.01
C PHE A 10 -10.98 -40.66 -35.98
N THR A 11 -10.84 -39.70 -36.86
CA THR A 11 -9.66 -39.61 -37.73
C THR A 11 -8.47 -39.03 -36.96
N LEU A 12 -7.26 -39.41 -37.32
CA LEU A 12 -6.03 -38.91 -36.72
C LEU A 12 -5.91 -37.39 -36.89
N LEU A 13 -6.37 -36.85 -38.03
CA LEU A 13 -6.42 -35.43 -38.34
C LEU A 13 -7.35 -34.68 -37.38
N GLU A 14 -8.51 -35.22 -37.03
CA GLU A 14 -9.48 -34.62 -36.15
C GLU A 14 -8.90 -34.45 -34.70
N ILE A 15 -8.20 -35.47 -34.23
CA ILE A 15 -7.49 -35.40 -32.94
C ILE A 15 -6.38 -34.35 -32.95
N MET A 16 -5.60 -34.28 -34.05
CA MET A 16 -4.56 -33.27 -34.17
C MET A 16 -5.11 -31.83 -34.13
N VAL A 17 -6.19 -31.60 -34.90
CA VAL A 17 -6.86 -30.28 -34.89
C VAL A 17 -7.44 -29.96 -33.52
N ALA A 18 -8.06 -30.93 -32.86
CA ALA A 18 -8.63 -30.73 -31.50
C ALA A 18 -7.56 -30.35 -30.49
N ILE A 19 -6.39 -31.00 -30.52
CA ILE A 19 -5.26 -30.69 -29.60
C ILE A 19 -4.72 -29.28 -29.90
N VAL A 20 -4.59 -28.85 -31.13
CA VAL A 20 -4.14 -27.50 -31.49
C VAL A 20 -5.12 -26.45 -30.98
N VAL A 21 -6.41 -26.63 -31.21
CA VAL A 21 -7.44 -25.68 -30.70
C VAL A 21 -7.44 -25.63 -29.17
N LEU A 22 -7.35 -26.79 -28.50
CA LEU A 22 -7.29 -26.87 -27.06
C LEU A 22 -6.06 -26.16 -26.51
N SER A 23 -4.89 -26.36 -27.11
CA SER A 23 -3.63 -25.74 -26.66
C SER A 23 -3.67 -24.21 -26.79
N LEU A 24 -4.23 -23.67 -27.86
CA LEU A 24 -4.43 -22.21 -28.00
C LEU A 24 -5.39 -21.67 -26.97
N GLY A 25 -6.47 -22.39 -26.67
CA GLY A 25 -7.41 -22.03 -25.61
C GLY A 25 -6.75 -21.98 -24.21
N LEU A 26 -5.93 -22.98 -23.89
CA LEU A 26 -5.19 -23.03 -22.61
C LEU A 26 -4.15 -21.92 -22.50
N LEU A 27 -3.44 -21.56 -23.56
CA LEU A 27 -2.51 -20.44 -23.57
C LEU A 27 -3.21 -19.10 -23.31
N GLY A 28 -4.40 -18.91 -23.91
CA GLY A 28 -5.22 -17.72 -23.66
C GLY A 28 -5.66 -17.62 -22.20
N LEU A 29 -6.10 -18.73 -21.61
CA LEU A 29 -6.49 -18.81 -20.19
C LEU A 29 -5.31 -18.53 -19.27
N ALA A 30 -4.12 -19.08 -19.54
CA ALA A 30 -2.92 -18.81 -18.77
C ALA A 30 -2.53 -17.32 -18.77
N GLY A 31 -2.66 -16.65 -19.92
CA GLY A 31 -2.45 -15.20 -20.02
C GLY A 31 -3.42 -14.38 -19.15
N LEU A 32 -4.69 -14.73 -19.15
CA LEU A 32 -5.70 -14.08 -18.31
C LEU A 32 -5.43 -14.29 -16.82
N GLN A 33 -5.03 -15.50 -16.42
CA GLN A 33 -4.67 -15.79 -15.03
C GLN A 33 -3.47 -14.94 -14.55
N ALA A 34 -2.44 -14.80 -15.39
CA ALA A 34 -1.28 -13.97 -15.06
C ALA A 34 -1.66 -12.49 -14.91
N ALA A 35 -2.53 -11.96 -15.75
CA ALA A 35 -3.04 -10.58 -15.63
C ALA A 35 -3.88 -10.40 -14.36
N SER A 36 -4.76 -11.35 -14.04
CA SER A 36 -5.59 -11.35 -12.83
C SER A 36 -4.76 -11.33 -11.56
N LEU A 37 -3.71 -12.15 -11.47
CA LEU A 37 -2.81 -12.17 -10.31
C LEU A 37 -2.12 -10.83 -10.09
N ARG A 38 -1.66 -10.17 -11.14
CA ARG A 38 -1.06 -8.82 -11.04
C ARG A 38 -2.05 -7.79 -10.51
N ASN A 39 -3.27 -7.78 -11.05
CA ASN A 39 -4.31 -6.86 -10.62
C ASN A 39 -4.67 -7.08 -9.14
N ASN A 40 -4.76 -8.34 -8.71
CA ASN A 40 -5.02 -8.69 -7.30
C ASN A 40 -3.88 -8.20 -6.38
N GLN A 41 -2.62 -8.33 -6.78
CA GLN A 41 -1.49 -7.81 -6.01
C GLN A 41 -1.54 -6.28 -5.87
N THR A 42 -1.82 -5.57 -6.97
CA THR A 42 -1.98 -4.10 -6.94
C THR A 42 -3.12 -3.68 -6.01
N ALA A 43 -4.27 -4.35 -6.08
CA ALA A 43 -5.40 -4.08 -5.20
C ALA A 43 -5.07 -4.36 -3.72
N TYR A 44 -4.35 -5.44 -3.45
CA TYR A 44 -3.87 -5.80 -2.12
C TYR A 44 -2.95 -4.73 -1.51
N TYR A 45 -1.93 -4.28 -2.25
CA TYR A 45 -1.04 -3.24 -1.75
C TYR A 45 -1.75 -1.91 -1.52
N ARG A 46 -2.70 -1.54 -2.36
CA ARG A 46 -3.53 -0.35 -2.15
C ARG A 46 -4.38 -0.46 -0.88
N SER A 47 -4.96 -1.64 -0.62
CA SER A 47 -5.71 -1.89 0.62
C SER A 47 -4.81 -1.72 1.85
N ILE A 48 -3.61 -2.31 1.84
CA ILE A 48 -2.63 -2.15 2.93
C ILE A 48 -2.23 -0.68 3.09
N ALA A 49 -1.91 0.02 2.00
CA ALA A 49 -1.53 1.44 2.07
C ALA A 49 -2.65 2.31 2.66
N THR A 50 -3.90 2.02 2.32
CA THR A 50 -5.06 2.70 2.91
C THR A 50 -5.16 2.43 4.40
N GLN A 51 -5.02 1.18 4.85
CA GLN A 51 -5.03 0.82 6.26
C GLN A 51 -3.91 1.52 7.03
N GLN A 52 -2.69 1.54 6.47
CA GLN A 52 -1.55 2.23 7.09
C GLN A 52 -1.77 3.74 7.19
N ALA A 53 -2.40 4.35 6.19
CA ALA A 53 -2.73 5.77 6.25
C ALA A 53 -3.75 6.09 7.35
N TYR A 54 -4.75 5.23 7.55
CA TYR A 54 -5.70 5.38 8.66
C TYR A 54 -5.07 5.09 10.02
N ASP A 55 -4.15 4.11 10.13
CA ASP A 55 -3.44 3.83 11.38
C ASP A 55 -2.69 5.07 11.89
N ILE A 56 -1.88 5.71 11.04
CA ILE A 56 -1.18 6.93 11.46
C ILE A 56 -2.13 8.10 11.71
N ALA A 57 -3.25 8.19 10.97
CA ALA A 57 -4.28 9.20 11.20
C ALA A 57 -4.89 9.08 12.60
N ASP A 58 -5.18 7.87 13.04
CA ASP A 58 -5.75 7.61 14.37
C ASP A 58 -4.73 7.86 15.48
N ARG A 59 -3.45 7.58 15.26
CA ARG A 59 -2.36 7.95 16.18
C ARG A 59 -2.22 9.46 16.34
N LEU A 60 -2.35 10.23 15.22
CA LEU A 60 -2.38 11.70 15.29
C LEU A 60 -3.54 12.18 16.18
N ARG A 61 -4.73 11.63 16.01
CA ARG A 61 -5.92 11.98 16.81
C ARG A 61 -5.76 11.60 18.29
N ALA A 62 -5.09 10.48 18.56
CA ALA A 62 -4.81 10.03 19.93
C ALA A 62 -3.80 10.93 20.68
N ASN A 63 -2.92 11.61 19.95
CA ASN A 63 -1.86 12.44 20.54
C ASN A 63 -1.90 13.88 20.03
N LEU A 64 -3.02 14.57 20.23
CA LEU A 64 -3.22 15.97 19.81
C LEU A 64 -2.16 16.93 20.39
N ALA A 65 -1.66 16.66 21.59
CA ALA A 65 -0.58 17.44 22.19
C ALA A 65 0.76 17.31 21.44
N GLY A 66 0.98 16.22 20.71
CA GLY A 66 2.14 16.03 19.84
C GLY A 66 1.92 16.59 18.43
N VAL A 67 0.68 16.86 18.05
CA VAL A 67 0.29 17.45 16.77
C VAL A 67 0.50 18.96 16.76
N GLY A 68 0.10 19.64 17.84
CA GLY A 68 0.11 21.09 17.96
C GLY A 68 1.45 21.71 18.31
N ALA A 69 1.48 23.05 18.31
CA ALA A 69 2.63 23.82 18.74
C ALA A 69 2.96 23.57 20.24
N PRO A 70 4.23 23.62 20.64
CA PRO A 70 5.41 23.89 19.81
C PRO A 70 6.02 22.62 19.19
N ASN A 71 5.39 21.48 19.37
CA ASN A 71 6.04 20.19 19.12
C ASN A 71 6.03 19.76 17.63
N TYR A 72 4.93 19.99 16.88
CA TYR A 72 4.74 19.51 15.50
C TYR A 72 5.41 18.17 15.19
N SER A 73 5.39 17.27 16.18
CA SER A 73 6.29 16.12 16.21
C SER A 73 5.95 15.06 15.16
N TYR A 74 4.73 15.12 14.61
CA TYR A 74 4.32 14.25 13.52
C TYR A 74 4.76 14.76 12.14
N ASN A 75 5.16 16.02 12.00
CA ASN A 75 5.62 16.54 10.72
C ASN A 75 6.93 15.85 10.30
N ASN A 76 6.88 15.05 9.25
CA ASN A 76 8.00 14.27 8.74
C ASN A 76 8.08 14.36 7.22
N LEU A 77 8.90 15.28 6.74
CA LEU A 77 9.16 15.48 5.31
C LEU A 77 10.10 14.42 4.73
N ALA A 78 10.88 13.77 5.58
CA ALA A 78 11.85 12.77 5.15
C ALA A 78 11.21 11.39 5.07
N VAL A 79 11.51 10.68 3.99
CA VAL A 79 11.20 9.26 3.82
C VAL A 79 12.15 8.46 4.73
N GLY A 80 11.62 7.58 5.57
CA GLY A 80 12.41 6.69 6.40
C GLY A 80 12.05 6.71 7.89
N LEU A 81 12.89 6.03 8.67
CA LEU A 81 12.68 5.98 10.11
C LEU A 81 13.10 7.30 10.77
N PRO A 82 12.29 7.83 11.69
CA PRO A 82 12.67 9.02 12.46
C PRO A 82 13.92 8.75 13.32
N VAL A 83 14.67 9.81 13.59
CA VAL A 83 15.78 9.77 14.52
C VAL A 83 15.23 9.59 15.96
N GLY A 84 15.85 8.69 16.71
CA GLY A 84 15.39 8.33 18.06
C GLY A 84 14.50 7.08 18.06
N ASN A 85 14.46 6.42 19.18
CA ASN A 85 13.63 5.25 19.44
C ASN A 85 13.17 5.25 20.91
N PRO A 86 12.30 6.18 21.30
CA PRO A 86 11.78 6.19 22.66
C PRO A 86 10.93 4.94 22.92
N ASP A 87 11.20 4.24 24.01
CA ASP A 87 10.40 3.10 24.46
C ASP A 87 9.26 3.59 25.36
N CYS A 88 8.15 3.93 24.72
CA CYS A 88 6.96 4.42 25.41
C CYS A 88 6.12 3.30 26.06
N PHE A 89 6.52 2.04 25.90
CA PHE A 89 5.92 0.92 26.62
C PHE A 89 6.59 0.68 27.98
N ALA A 90 7.89 0.97 28.08
CA ALA A 90 8.66 0.79 29.32
C ALA A 90 8.50 1.98 30.28
N ALA A 91 8.26 3.19 29.77
CA ALA A 91 8.13 4.39 30.59
C ALA A 91 7.16 5.40 29.97
N ALA A 92 6.61 6.30 30.80
CA ALA A 92 5.78 7.40 30.32
C ALA A 92 6.56 8.32 29.37
N CYS A 93 6.01 8.55 28.19
CA CYS A 93 6.59 9.40 27.17
C CYS A 93 5.97 10.81 27.15
N THR A 94 6.76 11.78 26.76
CA THR A 94 6.22 13.09 26.35
C THR A 94 5.45 12.96 25.04
N PRO A 95 4.49 13.87 24.74
CA PRO A 95 3.78 13.85 23.45
C PRO A 95 4.69 13.82 22.21
N ALA A 96 5.84 14.50 22.28
CA ALA A 96 6.84 14.49 21.21
C ALA A 96 7.49 13.11 21.04
N ASN A 97 7.83 12.44 22.15
CA ASN A 97 8.39 11.09 22.11
C ASN A 97 7.38 10.05 21.63
N ILE A 98 6.09 10.19 22.00
CA ILE A 98 5.00 9.37 21.46
C ILE A 98 4.96 9.51 19.93
N ALA A 99 5.00 10.73 19.41
CA ALA A 99 4.99 10.97 17.97
C ALA A 99 6.19 10.35 17.23
N ILE A 100 7.39 10.38 17.84
CA ILE A 100 8.58 9.71 17.27
C ILE A 100 8.39 8.19 17.27
N SER A 101 7.90 7.62 18.36
CA SER A 101 7.61 6.19 18.49
C SER A 101 6.56 5.75 17.46
N ASP A 102 5.46 6.48 17.34
CA ASP A 102 4.37 6.22 16.41
C ASP A 102 4.85 6.20 14.95
N ARG A 103 5.57 7.24 14.52
CA ARG A 103 6.12 7.30 13.15
C ARG A 103 7.12 6.19 12.88
N ARG A 104 7.93 5.82 13.88
CA ARG A 104 8.88 4.72 13.73
C ARG A 104 8.18 3.39 13.58
N GLN A 105 7.22 3.08 14.44
CA GLN A 105 6.43 1.84 14.36
C GLN A 105 5.68 1.78 13.03
N TRP A 106 5.03 2.86 12.63
CA TRP A 106 4.29 2.96 11.39
C TRP A 106 5.19 2.74 10.15
N ASN A 107 6.36 3.38 10.07
CA ASN A 107 7.27 3.17 8.95
C ASN A 107 7.93 1.79 8.98
N THR A 108 8.13 1.19 10.14
CA THR A 108 8.54 -0.21 10.27
C THR A 108 7.46 -1.15 9.72
N ALA A 109 6.19 -0.90 10.05
CA ALA A 109 5.06 -1.66 9.50
C ALA A 109 4.92 -1.47 7.98
N ASN A 110 5.06 -0.24 7.47
CA ASN A 110 5.07 0.04 6.03
C ASN A 110 6.15 -0.76 5.30
N ALA A 111 7.38 -0.77 5.83
CA ALA A 111 8.48 -1.51 5.25
C ALA A 111 8.30 -3.04 5.29
N ALA A 112 7.59 -3.56 6.29
CA ALA A 112 7.30 -4.98 6.44
C ALA A 112 6.14 -5.45 5.53
N LEU A 113 5.12 -4.61 5.33
CA LEU A 113 3.88 -4.98 4.65
C LEU A 113 3.86 -4.62 3.16
N LEU A 114 4.64 -3.64 2.75
CA LEU A 114 4.68 -3.11 1.39
C LEU A 114 6.09 -3.24 0.79
N PRO A 115 6.24 -3.60 -0.48
CA PRO A 115 7.54 -3.66 -1.14
C PRO A 115 8.21 -2.27 -1.16
N ASN A 116 9.37 -2.12 -0.50
CA ASN A 116 10.03 -0.84 -0.24
C ASN A 116 9.08 0.20 0.39
N GLY A 117 8.19 -0.29 1.25
CA GLY A 117 7.16 0.52 1.88
C GLY A 117 7.73 1.61 2.77
N ASN A 118 7.16 2.80 2.65
CA ASN A 118 7.54 3.96 3.43
C ASN A 118 6.39 4.95 3.54
N GLY A 119 6.48 5.92 4.46
CA GLY A 119 5.46 6.94 4.57
C GLY A 119 5.98 8.26 5.10
N THR A 120 5.27 9.32 4.72
CA THR A 120 5.49 10.67 5.22
C THR A 120 4.20 11.26 5.76
N VAL A 121 4.33 12.11 6.74
CA VAL A 121 3.25 12.93 7.31
C VAL A 121 3.70 14.36 7.23
N VAL A 122 2.97 15.21 6.52
CA VAL A 122 3.34 16.61 6.28
C VAL A 122 2.17 17.49 6.66
N CYS A 123 2.45 18.49 7.48
CA CYS A 123 1.46 19.52 7.76
C CYS A 123 1.35 20.50 6.57
N ALA A 124 0.15 20.67 6.04
CA ALA A 124 -0.12 21.46 4.82
C ALA A 124 -0.55 22.91 5.08
N ASP A 125 -0.80 23.31 6.34
CA ASP A 125 -1.34 24.64 6.68
C ASP A 125 -0.30 25.73 6.85
N GLY A 126 0.84 25.60 6.20
CA GLY A 126 1.87 26.62 6.22
C GLY A 126 2.61 26.71 4.88
N PRO A 127 3.46 27.70 4.68
CA PRO A 127 4.36 27.68 3.54
C PRO A 127 5.11 26.34 3.55
N ALA A 128 5.18 25.69 2.40
CA ALA A 128 5.56 24.29 2.21
C ALA A 128 6.88 23.82 2.90
N ALA A 129 7.66 24.74 3.42
CA ALA A 129 8.90 24.50 4.13
C ALA A 129 8.84 24.69 5.67
N ALA A 130 7.78 25.28 6.22
CA ALA A 130 7.70 25.70 7.61
C ALA A 130 6.84 24.80 8.52
N GLY A 131 6.09 23.86 7.94
CA GLY A 131 5.16 23.03 8.70
C GLY A 131 3.93 23.80 9.21
N CYS A 132 3.19 23.20 10.13
CA CYS A 132 2.04 23.89 10.77
C CYS A 132 2.48 25.13 11.52
N THR A 133 1.84 26.27 11.25
CA THR A 133 2.04 27.46 12.04
C THR A 133 0.98 27.54 13.15
N ALA A 134 1.39 27.92 14.36
CA ALA A 134 0.54 27.96 15.55
C ALA A 134 -0.71 28.87 15.41
N ALA A 135 -0.79 29.68 14.36
CA ALA A 135 -1.76 30.76 14.26
C ALA A 135 -3.16 30.33 13.81
N THR A 136 -3.34 29.18 13.19
CA THR A 136 -4.61 28.83 12.52
C THR A 136 -5.46 27.81 13.26
N GLY A 137 -4.90 27.03 14.18
CA GLY A 137 -5.67 26.03 14.96
C GLY A 137 -6.34 24.91 14.15
N ASN A 138 -6.29 24.97 12.84
CA ASN A 138 -6.98 24.07 11.93
C ASN A 138 -5.94 23.35 11.06
N TRP A 139 -5.21 22.44 11.69
CA TRP A 139 -4.07 21.76 11.05
C TRP A 139 -4.54 20.68 10.08
N VAL A 140 -4.16 20.78 8.83
CA VAL A 140 -4.35 19.73 7.83
C VAL A 140 -3.05 18.97 7.63
N PHE A 141 -3.09 17.67 7.87
CA PHE A 141 -1.96 16.78 7.63
C PHE A 141 -2.18 15.98 6.35
N VAL A 142 -1.19 16.01 5.47
CA VAL A 142 -1.13 15.14 4.29
C VAL A 142 -0.30 13.91 4.65
N ILE A 143 -0.94 12.75 4.58
CA ILE A 143 -0.33 11.44 4.81
C ILE A 143 -0.08 10.81 3.45
N THR A 144 1.16 10.41 3.20
CA THR A 144 1.55 9.72 1.97
C THR A 144 2.19 8.38 2.33
N VAL A 145 1.64 7.29 1.81
CA VAL A 145 2.22 5.95 1.88
C VAL A 145 2.78 5.60 0.50
N LEU A 146 4.04 5.20 0.45
CA LEU A 146 4.80 4.89 -0.77
C LEU A 146 5.14 3.40 -0.81
N TRP A 147 5.10 2.80 -1.99
CA TRP A 147 5.58 1.44 -2.24
C TRP A 147 6.02 1.26 -3.67
N THR A 148 6.65 0.13 -3.98
CA THR A 148 7.05 -0.22 -5.35
C THR A 148 6.26 -1.41 -5.87
N GLU A 149 5.92 -1.38 -7.15
CA GLU A 149 5.26 -2.47 -7.88
C GLU A 149 6.06 -2.89 -9.09
N LYS A 150 6.09 -4.19 -9.37
CA LYS A 150 6.62 -4.71 -10.64
C LYS A 150 5.64 -4.40 -11.76
N VAL A 151 6.10 -3.69 -12.76
CA VAL A 151 5.36 -3.35 -13.98
C VAL A 151 6.05 -3.93 -15.21
N VAL A 152 5.37 -3.92 -16.36
CA VAL A 152 6.02 -4.28 -17.62
C VAL A 152 7.15 -3.32 -17.89
N GLY A 153 8.36 -3.84 -18.00
CA GLY A 153 9.57 -3.03 -18.24
C GLY A 153 10.32 -2.58 -16.98
N GLY A 154 9.90 -2.95 -15.75
CA GLY A 154 10.67 -2.59 -14.57
C GLY A 154 9.89 -2.53 -13.26
N VAL A 155 10.21 -1.51 -12.44
CA VAL A 155 9.60 -1.23 -11.15
C VAL A 155 9.04 0.18 -11.17
N ALA A 156 7.82 0.37 -10.73
CA ALA A 156 7.18 1.68 -10.57
C ALA A 156 6.94 1.99 -9.10
N THR A 157 7.23 3.21 -8.68
CA THR A 157 6.81 3.72 -7.37
C THR A 157 5.33 4.10 -7.44
N ARG A 158 4.57 3.68 -6.44
CA ARG A 158 3.16 4.00 -6.23
C ARG A 158 2.99 4.76 -4.93
N SER A 159 1.93 5.52 -4.84
CA SER A 159 1.58 6.24 -3.61
C SER A 159 0.08 6.21 -3.35
N PHE A 160 -0.27 6.20 -2.08
CA PHE A 160 -1.59 6.54 -1.58
C PHE A 160 -1.45 7.83 -0.78
N VAL A 161 -2.29 8.82 -1.07
CA VAL A 161 -2.26 10.12 -0.42
C VAL A 161 -3.64 10.43 0.13
N THR A 162 -3.69 10.85 1.37
CA THR A 162 -4.92 11.34 2.02
C THR A 162 -4.60 12.55 2.89
N SER A 163 -5.59 13.37 3.16
CA SER A 163 -5.49 14.50 4.08
C SER A 163 -6.45 14.33 5.23
N ILE A 164 -6.02 14.72 6.41
CA ILE A 164 -6.85 14.70 7.63
C ILE A 164 -6.69 15.99 8.41
N THR A 165 -7.74 16.34 9.13
CA THR A 165 -7.71 17.29 10.25
C THR A 165 -7.89 16.46 11.52
N PRO A 166 -6.87 16.39 12.41
CA PRO A 166 -6.92 15.57 13.63
C PRO A 166 -7.97 16.05 14.62
#